data_b18dbea27e2be0fe6ac771de26242229
#
_entry.id   b18dbea27e2be0fe6ac771de26242229
#
_cell.length_a   1.000
_cell.length_b   1.000
_cell.length_c   1.000
_cell.angle_alpha   90.00
_cell.angle_beta   90.00
_cell.angle_gamma   90.00
#
_symmetry.space_group_name_H-M   'P 1'
#
loop_
_entity.id
_entity.type
_entity.pdbx_description
1 polymer ?
#
loop_
_entity_poly.entity_id
_entity_poly.type
_entity_poly.pdbx_seq_one_letter_code
_entity_poly.pdbx_strand_id
1 'polypeptide(L)'
;MSCRAALRFKSSAPRLALGVAMTDVCLVTTPKVSMASPEITLEAIPSACDVAAEDWDACANPQIKAGESCGSDENSPAELVNSCPDLRPYYNPFVSHAFFAAVENAGSATARTGWAPRHLLAKVGGRIVGIVPCFLKSHSQGEYVFDRGWADAYERAGGRYYPKLQCSVPFTPATGPRLLLRGDVDRDQISAALASGLIALCEISRASSVHVTFAREQEWKILARHGFLQRTDQQFHWRNQGFSTFDDFLATLNSRHRKAIKRERREALAAGITIHWLIGKDITEEVWDAFFAFYMETGSRKWGRPYLNRKFFSLIGESMSRDVLLVMARRDNRWIAGAINFIGSDTLFGRNWGAVEHHPFLHFEVCYYQAIDFAIHRRLAVVEAGAQGEHKLARGYLPQTTFSAHYIADPGLRRAIADYLKRERAYVAQAGRELLDYGPFRKDAGEAP
;
A
#
# COMPACT_ATOMS: atom_id res chain seq x y z
N MET A 1 -8.15 4.34 -31.58
CA MET A 1 -8.83 5.65 -31.33
C MET A 1 -8.91 5.85 -29.83
N SER A 2 -8.06 6.73 -29.32
CA SER A 2 -7.94 7.02 -27.87
C SER A 2 -9.00 8.05 -27.51
N CYS A 3 -10.01 7.66 -26.73
CA CYS A 3 -11.00 8.58 -26.17
C CYS A 3 -10.39 9.22 -24.90
N ARG A 4 -9.85 10.43 -25.04
CA ARG A 4 -9.51 11.30 -23.89
C ARG A 4 -10.80 12.01 -23.48
N ALA A 5 -11.35 11.67 -22.32
CA ALA A 5 -12.48 12.38 -21.73
C ALA A 5 -11.95 13.34 -20.66
N ALA A 6 -12.04 14.64 -20.90
CA ALA A 6 -11.75 15.69 -19.93
C ALA A 6 -13.05 16.17 -19.27
N LEU A 7 -13.13 16.11 -17.95
CA LEU A 7 -14.26 16.60 -17.16
C LEU A 7 -13.91 17.96 -16.54
N ARG A 8 -14.74 18.98 -16.82
CA ARG A 8 -14.62 20.30 -16.20
C ARG A 8 -15.70 20.49 -15.14
N PHE A 9 -15.31 20.73 -13.89
CA PHE A 9 -16.25 21.09 -12.82
C PHE A 9 -16.18 22.59 -12.51
N LYS A 10 -17.34 23.25 -12.51
CA LYS A 10 -17.52 24.58 -11.92
C LYS A 10 -18.17 24.41 -10.55
N SER A 11 -17.51 24.86 -9.49
CA SER A 11 -18.12 24.89 -8.16
C SER A 11 -19.06 26.09 -8.05
N SER A 12 -20.35 25.86 -7.89
CA SER A 12 -21.36 26.86 -7.53
C SER A 12 -21.84 26.59 -6.10
N ALA A 13 -21.53 27.51 -5.17
CA ALA A 13 -22.15 27.54 -3.86
C ALA A 13 -23.47 28.30 -3.91
N PRO A 14 -24.52 27.93 -3.13
CA PRO A 14 -25.80 28.62 -3.14
C PRO A 14 -25.73 29.95 -2.39
N ARG A 15 -26.24 31.02 -3.03
CA ARG A 15 -26.46 32.33 -2.42
C ARG A 15 -27.78 32.34 -1.66
N LEU A 16 -27.76 32.62 -0.36
CA LEU A 16 -28.94 33.10 0.37
C LEU A 16 -29.01 34.62 0.25
N ALA A 17 -30.13 35.11 -0.26
CA ALA A 17 -30.43 36.52 -0.32
C ALA A 17 -31.27 36.94 0.90
N LEU A 18 -30.84 37.93 1.63
CA LEU A 18 -31.69 38.72 2.53
C LEU A 18 -31.40 40.20 2.22
N GLY A 19 -32.44 40.90 1.79
CA GLY A 19 -32.37 42.32 1.56
C GLY A 19 -32.77 43.13 2.79
N VAL A 20 -32.08 44.26 3.04
CA VAL A 20 -32.58 45.47 3.73
C VAL A 20 -31.86 46.67 3.12
N ALA A 21 -32.59 47.79 3.06
CA ALA A 21 -32.34 48.98 2.28
C ALA A 21 -31.45 50.04 2.94
N MET A 22 -30.78 50.81 2.07
CA MET A 22 -30.35 52.20 2.06
C MET A 22 -29.75 52.88 3.27
N THR A 23 -28.49 53.31 3.10
CA THR A 23 -28.13 54.77 3.22
C THR A 23 -26.76 55.01 2.59
N ASP A 24 -26.63 56.11 1.84
CA ASP A 24 -25.48 56.55 1.08
C ASP A 24 -24.24 56.87 1.96
N VAL A 25 -23.14 56.19 1.73
CA VAL A 25 -21.80 56.66 2.07
C VAL A 25 -20.89 56.26 0.90
N CYS A 26 -20.36 57.28 0.22
CA CYS A 26 -19.38 57.15 -0.86
C CYS A 26 -18.05 56.64 -0.27
N LEU A 27 -17.80 55.32 -0.33
CA LEU A 27 -16.53 54.68 -0.04
C LEU A 27 -15.90 54.23 -1.34
N VAL A 28 -14.76 54.83 -1.69
CA VAL A 28 -13.88 54.35 -2.76
C VAL A 28 -13.46 52.93 -2.48
N THR A 29 -14.15 51.96 -3.07
CA THR A 29 -13.77 50.55 -3.00
C THR A 29 -12.68 50.30 -4.03
N THR A 30 -11.45 50.06 -3.55
CA THR A 30 -10.44 49.36 -4.33
C THR A 30 -11.02 48.02 -4.78
N PRO A 31 -10.90 47.62 -6.06
CA PRO A 31 -11.42 46.34 -6.52
C PRO A 31 -10.68 45.21 -5.78
N LYS A 32 -11.37 44.47 -4.89
CA LYS A 32 -10.91 43.16 -4.41
C LYS A 32 -10.85 42.28 -5.64
N VAL A 33 -9.66 42.07 -6.18
CA VAL A 33 -9.41 41.01 -7.16
C VAL A 33 -9.73 39.70 -6.44
N SER A 34 -10.93 39.16 -6.65
CA SER A 34 -11.29 37.81 -6.29
C SER A 34 -10.43 36.90 -7.16
N MET A 35 -9.33 36.42 -6.63
CA MET A 35 -8.57 35.35 -7.25
C MET A 35 -9.51 34.15 -7.31
N ALA A 36 -10.03 33.83 -8.48
CA ALA A 36 -10.79 32.60 -8.71
C ALA A 36 -9.87 31.44 -8.32
N SER A 37 -10.34 30.55 -7.46
CA SER A 37 -9.58 29.33 -7.10
C SER A 37 -9.18 28.62 -8.38
N PRO A 38 -7.93 28.19 -8.53
CA PRO A 38 -7.44 27.59 -9.77
C PRO A 38 -8.32 26.39 -10.15
N GLU A 39 -8.74 26.32 -11.41
CA GLU A 39 -9.59 25.25 -11.92
C GLU A 39 -8.84 23.92 -11.86
N ILE A 40 -9.41 22.91 -11.16
CA ILE A 40 -8.88 21.56 -11.12
C ILE A 40 -9.52 20.77 -12.27
N THR A 41 -8.69 20.26 -13.16
CA THR A 41 -9.13 19.33 -14.22
C THR A 41 -8.76 17.90 -13.87
N LEU A 42 -9.67 16.95 -14.19
CA LEU A 42 -9.47 15.52 -13.95
C LEU A 42 -9.35 14.78 -15.27
N GLU A 43 -8.37 13.89 -15.36
CA GLU A 43 -8.10 13.09 -16.55
C GLU A 43 -7.82 11.64 -16.16
N ALA A 44 -8.44 10.68 -16.88
CA ALA A 44 -8.11 9.26 -16.73
C ALA A 44 -7.16 8.82 -17.84
N ILE A 45 -6.06 8.18 -17.46
CA ILE A 45 -5.02 7.69 -18.38
C ILE A 45 -4.93 6.16 -18.38
N PRO A 46 -4.57 5.54 -19.52
CA PRO A 46 -4.52 4.08 -19.65
C PRO A 46 -3.19 3.44 -19.25
N SER A 47 -2.19 4.20 -18.84
CA SER A 47 -0.90 3.68 -18.39
C SER A 47 -0.17 4.68 -17.50
N ALA A 48 0.58 4.17 -16.51
CA ALA A 48 1.52 4.99 -15.73
C ALA A 48 2.62 5.57 -16.62
N CYS A 49 3.01 4.88 -17.70
CA CYS A 49 4.00 5.35 -18.66
C CYS A 49 3.56 6.57 -19.48
N ASP A 50 2.29 6.96 -19.44
CA ASP A 50 1.79 8.20 -20.06
C ASP A 50 2.13 9.47 -19.23
N VAL A 51 2.74 9.30 -18.06
CA VAL A 51 3.20 10.37 -17.16
C VAL A 51 4.71 10.28 -17.03
N ALA A 52 5.40 11.42 -17.03
CA ALA A 52 6.82 11.46 -16.72
C ALA A 52 7.07 10.95 -15.27
N ALA A 53 8.14 10.18 -15.08
CA ALA A 53 8.47 9.58 -13.79
C ALA A 53 8.59 10.64 -12.68
N GLU A 54 9.19 11.78 -13.01
CA GLU A 54 9.39 12.90 -12.09
C GLU A 54 8.06 13.50 -11.63
N ASP A 55 7.07 13.63 -12.52
CA ASP A 55 5.75 14.16 -12.19
C ASP A 55 4.93 13.18 -11.35
N TRP A 56 5.03 11.89 -11.67
CA TRP A 56 4.41 10.84 -10.87
C TRP A 56 5.02 10.80 -9.45
N ASP A 57 6.34 10.71 -9.37
CA ASP A 57 7.04 10.54 -8.09
C ASP A 57 7.00 11.82 -7.24
N ALA A 58 6.84 12.99 -7.84
CA ALA A 58 6.56 14.22 -7.09
C ALA A 58 5.19 14.20 -6.37
N CYS A 59 4.24 13.37 -6.83
CA CYS A 59 2.98 13.11 -6.12
C CYS A 59 3.10 11.90 -5.19
N ALA A 60 3.76 10.82 -5.64
CA ALA A 60 3.84 9.54 -4.95
C ALA A 60 4.77 9.58 -3.73
N ASN A 61 5.95 10.20 -3.90
CA ASN A 61 7.02 10.28 -2.93
C ASN A 61 7.54 11.73 -2.84
N PRO A 62 6.70 12.69 -2.41
CA PRO A 62 7.07 14.09 -2.40
C PRO A 62 8.28 14.32 -1.49
N GLN A 63 9.29 15.01 -2.03
CA GLN A 63 10.45 15.46 -1.24
C GLN A 63 9.98 16.57 -0.30
N ILE A 64 10.20 16.41 0.99
CA ILE A 64 10.00 17.51 1.95
C ILE A 64 11.17 18.47 1.81
N LYS A 65 10.90 19.72 1.50
CA LYS A 65 11.92 20.76 1.55
C LYS A 65 12.37 20.92 3.01
N ALA A 66 13.67 20.87 3.24
CA ALA A 66 14.24 21.15 4.55
C ALA A 66 13.75 22.52 5.03
N GLY A 67 12.90 22.55 6.07
CA GLY A 67 12.32 23.78 6.63
C GLY A 67 10.80 23.78 6.84
N GLU A 68 10.04 22.88 6.22
CA GLU A 68 8.61 22.74 6.50
C GLU A 68 8.38 21.56 7.50
N SER A 69 8.17 21.90 8.77
CA SER A 69 7.73 20.93 9.77
C SER A 69 6.35 20.44 9.37
N CYS A 70 6.25 19.18 8.95
CA CYS A 70 4.97 18.48 8.94
C CYS A 70 4.44 18.52 10.37
N GLY A 71 3.16 18.93 10.56
CA GLY A 71 2.54 19.07 11.87
C GLY A 71 2.89 17.89 12.77
N SER A 72 3.46 18.23 13.90
CA SER A 72 4.01 17.32 14.88
C SER A 72 2.97 16.35 15.40
N ASP A 73 2.97 15.11 14.93
CA ASP A 73 2.72 14.00 15.82
C ASP A 73 3.95 13.89 16.71
N GLU A 74 3.82 14.22 17.99
CA GLU A 74 4.90 14.36 18.97
C GLU A 74 5.70 13.08 19.26
N ASN A 75 5.50 12.01 18.47
CA ASN A 75 6.17 10.70 18.61
C ASN A 75 6.99 10.26 17.39
N SER A 76 7.40 11.16 16.51
CA SER A 76 8.31 10.80 15.43
C SER A 76 9.76 11.14 15.81
N PRO A 77 10.71 10.18 15.83
CA PRO A 77 12.08 10.44 16.23
C PRO A 77 12.82 11.23 15.13
N ALA A 78 12.65 12.55 15.13
CA ALA A 78 13.29 13.47 14.19
C ALA A 78 14.84 13.48 14.28
N GLU A 79 15.40 13.00 15.38
CA GLU A 79 16.86 12.97 15.59
C GLU A 79 17.58 11.80 14.88
N LEU A 80 16.85 10.76 14.42
CA LEU A 80 17.45 9.59 13.77
C LEU A 80 17.62 9.74 12.25
N VAL A 81 17.00 10.75 11.63
CA VAL A 81 17.02 10.94 10.18
C VAL A 81 18.38 11.47 9.68
N ASN A 82 19.14 12.15 10.53
CA ASN A 82 20.39 12.83 10.12
C ASN A 82 21.65 11.94 10.10
N SER A 83 21.55 10.67 10.47
CA SER A 83 22.74 9.80 10.61
C SER A 83 22.89 8.73 9.51
N CYS A 84 21.99 8.66 8.53
CA CYS A 84 22.10 7.71 7.43
C CYS A 84 21.82 8.41 6.09
N PRO A 85 22.83 8.69 5.24
CA PRO A 85 22.67 9.45 3.99
C PRO A 85 21.84 8.78 2.91
N ASP A 86 21.47 7.50 3.08
CA ASP A 86 20.68 6.72 2.11
C ASP A 86 19.17 6.67 2.42
N LEU A 87 18.70 7.28 3.51
CA LEU A 87 17.28 7.29 3.85
C LEU A 87 16.57 8.42 3.11
N ARG A 88 15.83 8.07 2.07
CA ARG A 88 14.91 8.99 1.38
C ARG A 88 13.72 9.27 2.30
N PRO A 89 13.48 10.53 2.74
CA PRO A 89 12.31 10.81 3.57
C PRO A 89 11.03 10.44 2.80
N TYR A 90 10.12 9.74 3.47
CA TYR A 90 8.78 9.37 2.98
C TYR A 90 8.73 8.57 1.67
N TYR A 91 9.74 7.76 1.38
CA TYR A 91 9.75 6.89 0.21
C TYR A 91 8.99 5.59 0.45
N ASN A 92 8.02 5.30 -0.42
CA ASN A 92 7.34 4.02 -0.51
C ASN A 92 7.52 3.46 -1.94
N PRO A 93 8.26 2.35 -2.12
CA PRO A 93 8.57 1.81 -3.44
C PRO A 93 7.32 1.37 -4.23
N PHE A 94 6.26 0.96 -3.55
CA PHE A 94 5.05 0.45 -4.20
C PHE A 94 4.16 1.52 -4.84
N VAL A 95 4.35 2.78 -4.51
CA VAL A 95 3.63 3.88 -5.16
C VAL A 95 4.48 4.63 -6.17
N SER A 96 5.76 4.25 -6.36
CA SER A 96 6.67 4.85 -7.33
C SER A 96 6.23 4.59 -8.77
N HIS A 97 6.57 5.51 -9.68
CA HIS A 97 6.39 5.31 -11.11
C HIS A 97 7.03 4.02 -11.60
N ALA A 98 8.26 3.74 -11.16
CA ALA A 98 9.02 2.55 -11.56
C ALA A 98 8.26 1.25 -11.28
N PHE A 99 7.59 1.12 -10.14
CA PHE A 99 6.80 -0.07 -9.81
C PHE A 99 5.58 -0.23 -10.74
N PHE A 100 4.80 0.84 -10.96
CA PHE A 100 3.63 0.78 -11.84
C PHE A 100 4.04 0.53 -13.29
N ALA A 101 5.06 1.22 -13.79
CA ALA A 101 5.61 0.99 -15.12
C ALA A 101 6.09 -0.46 -15.29
N ALA A 102 6.78 -1.03 -14.28
CA ALA A 102 7.26 -2.42 -14.34
C ALA A 102 6.10 -3.42 -14.41
N VAL A 103 5.06 -3.28 -13.57
CA VAL A 103 3.94 -4.24 -13.55
C VAL A 103 3.08 -4.17 -14.82
N GLU A 104 2.95 -2.98 -15.43
CA GLU A 104 2.23 -2.78 -16.69
C GLU A 104 3.05 -3.25 -17.89
N ASN A 105 4.32 -2.82 -18.02
CA ASN A 105 5.22 -3.21 -19.12
C ASN A 105 5.57 -4.70 -19.12
N ALA A 106 5.54 -5.34 -17.95
CA ALA A 106 5.63 -6.80 -17.87
C ALA A 106 4.38 -7.51 -18.41
N GLY A 107 3.26 -6.79 -18.57
CA GLY A 107 1.99 -7.38 -18.95
C GLY A 107 1.27 -8.11 -17.82
N SER A 108 1.70 -7.91 -16.56
CA SER A 108 1.09 -8.51 -15.38
C SER A 108 -0.22 -7.79 -15.02
N ALA A 109 -0.28 -6.47 -15.14
CA ALA A 109 -1.50 -5.67 -14.94
C ALA A 109 -1.95 -5.06 -16.29
N THR A 110 -2.88 -5.74 -16.97
CA THR A 110 -3.43 -5.35 -18.28
C THR A 110 -4.91 -5.70 -18.36
N ALA A 111 -5.60 -5.20 -19.38
CA ALA A 111 -6.98 -5.61 -19.66
C ALA A 111 -7.14 -7.13 -19.83
N ARG A 112 -6.13 -7.81 -20.43
CA ARG A 112 -6.14 -9.26 -20.64
C ARG A 112 -6.04 -10.04 -19.32
N THR A 113 -5.33 -9.49 -18.32
CA THR A 113 -5.21 -10.09 -16.99
C THR A 113 -6.30 -9.60 -16.02
N GLY A 114 -7.29 -8.86 -16.52
CA GLY A 114 -8.39 -8.30 -15.74
C GLY A 114 -8.00 -7.12 -14.85
N TRP A 115 -6.86 -6.47 -15.12
CA TRP A 115 -6.34 -5.29 -14.44
C TRP A 115 -6.06 -4.17 -15.45
N ALA A 116 -7.10 -3.63 -16.11
CA ALA A 116 -6.91 -2.57 -17.11
C ALA A 116 -6.61 -1.23 -16.42
N PRO A 117 -5.42 -0.62 -16.62
CA PRO A 117 -5.10 0.65 -15.97
C PRO A 117 -6.07 1.76 -16.36
N ARG A 118 -6.44 2.59 -15.39
CA ARG A 118 -7.32 3.76 -15.51
C ARG A 118 -6.93 4.77 -14.41
N HIS A 119 -5.65 5.17 -14.40
CA HIS A 119 -5.15 6.09 -13.38
C HIS A 119 -5.81 7.44 -13.51
N LEU A 120 -6.24 8.01 -12.39
CA LEU A 120 -6.88 9.31 -12.34
C LEU A 120 -5.86 10.38 -11.98
N LEU A 121 -5.75 11.41 -12.82
CA LEU A 121 -4.88 12.56 -12.60
C LEU A 121 -5.72 13.78 -12.22
N ALA A 122 -5.26 14.56 -11.24
CA ALA A 122 -5.74 15.92 -10.98
C ALA A 122 -4.67 16.91 -11.46
N LYS A 123 -5.08 17.91 -12.26
CA LYS A 123 -4.18 18.92 -12.81
C LYS A 123 -4.68 20.33 -12.46
N VAL A 124 -3.75 21.22 -12.19
CA VAL A 124 -3.97 22.67 -12.01
C VAL A 124 -3.05 23.41 -12.95
N GLY A 125 -3.61 24.23 -13.84
CA GLY A 125 -2.82 24.92 -14.87
C GLY A 125 -1.98 24.00 -15.76
N GLY A 126 -2.48 22.78 -16.02
CA GLY A 126 -1.77 21.75 -16.81
C GLY A 126 -0.73 20.93 -16.01
N ARG A 127 -0.33 21.35 -14.81
CA ARG A 127 0.59 20.63 -13.92
C ARG A 127 -0.16 19.53 -13.16
N ILE A 128 0.39 18.33 -13.11
CA ILE A 128 -0.14 17.22 -12.29
C ILE A 128 0.09 17.56 -10.81
N VAL A 129 -0.97 17.57 -10.01
CA VAL A 129 -0.97 17.89 -8.60
C VAL A 129 -1.45 16.73 -7.72
N GLY A 130 -2.11 15.74 -8.32
CA GLY A 130 -2.57 14.54 -7.63
C GLY A 130 -2.77 13.38 -8.59
N ILE A 131 -2.59 12.16 -8.09
CA ILE A 131 -2.74 10.91 -8.85
C ILE A 131 -3.44 9.87 -7.98
N VAL A 132 -4.35 9.09 -8.57
CA VAL A 132 -4.86 7.86 -7.98
C VAL A 132 -4.51 6.70 -8.91
N PRO A 133 -3.61 5.80 -8.52
CA PRO A 133 -3.40 4.55 -9.22
C PRO A 133 -4.68 3.71 -9.19
N CYS A 134 -5.30 3.49 -10.35
CA CYS A 134 -6.61 2.87 -10.47
C CYS A 134 -6.64 1.90 -11.65
N PHE A 135 -7.42 0.83 -11.50
CA PHE A 135 -7.58 -0.23 -12.51
C PHE A 135 -9.06 -0.58 -12.68
N LEU A 136 -9.50 -0.75 -13.92
CA LEU A 136 -10.81 -1.34 -14.22
C LEU A 136 -10.65 -2.86 -14.18
N LYS A 137 -11.37 -3.49 -13.26
CA LYS A 137 -11.27 -4.92 -12.95
C LYS A 137 -12.41 -5.73 -13.54
N SER A 138 -12.08 -6.87 -14.14
CA SER A 138 -13.05 -7.86 -14.59
C SER A 138 -13.28 -9.02 -13.62
N HIS A 139 -12.55 -9.06 -12.51
CA HIS A 139 -12.63 -10.08 -11.44
C HIS A 139 -11.95 -9.58 -10.17
N SER A 140 -12.11 -10.25 -9.00
CA SER A 140 -11.52 -9.85 -7.72
C SER A 140 -10.24 -10.60 -7.35
N GLN A 141 -9.47 -11.08 -8.32
CA GLN A 141 -8.19 -11.75 -8.04
C GLN A 141 -7.06 -10.73 -7.87
N GLY A 142 -6.14 -11.02 -6.92
CA GLY A 142 -4.92 -10.23 -6.68
C GLY A 142 -5.10 -8.96 -5.87
N GLU A 143 -6.24 -8.77 -5.19
CA GLU A 143 -6.59 -7.53 -4.46
C GLU A 143 -6.32 -7.62 -2.95
N TYR A 144 -6.36 -8.83 -2.38
CA TYR A 144 -6.15 -9.14 -0.95
C TYR A 144 -7.18 -8.52 0.02
N VAL A 145 -8.20 -7.82 -0.48
CA VAL A 145 -9.39 -7.40 0.27
C VAL A 145 -10.57 -8.07 -0.40
N PHE A 146 -11.13 -9.08 0.27
CA PHE A 146 -12.06 -10.01 -0.37
C PHE A 146 -13.48 -9.45 -0.39
N ASP A 147 -14.07 -9.37 -1.59
CA ASP A 147 -15.43 -8.90 -1.86
C ASP A 147 -16.28 -9.93 -2.63
N ARG A 148 -15.82 -11.18 -2.72
CA ARG A 148 -16.53 -12.24 -3.46
C ARG A 148 -17.96 -12.44 -2.96
N GLY A 149 -18.16 -12.38 -1.62
CA GLY A 149 -19.51 -12.49 -1.06
C GLY A 149 -20.44 -11.38 -1.50
N TRP A 150 -19.91 -10.17 -1.77
CA TRP A 150 -20.68 -9.05 -2.31
C TRP A 150 -21.04 -9.30 -3.79
N ALA A 151 -20.06 -9.75 -4.57
CA ALA A 151 -20.26 -10.11 -5.97
C ALA A 151 -21.32 -11.21 -6.11
N ASP A 152 -21.18 -12.31 -5.39
CA ASP A 152 -22.12 -13.44 -5.42
C ASP A 152 -23.52 -13.03 -4.97
N ALA A 153 -23.66 -12.17 -3.96
CA ALA A 153 -24.94 -11.68 -3.48
C ALA A 153 -25.63 -10.78 -4.52
N TYR A 154 -24.87 -9.87 -5.15
CA TYR A 154 -25.39 -8.95 -6.14
C TYR A 154 -25.81 -9.65 -7.44
N GLU A 155 -25.00 -10.61 -7.91
CA GLU A 155 -25.30 -11.42 -9.10
C GLU A 155 -26.52 -12.32 -8.89
N ARG A 156 -26.68 -12.94 -7.69
CA ARG A 156 -27.91 -13.65 -7.34
C ARG A 156 -29.15 -12.77 -7.31
N ALA A 157 -28.99 -11.49 -7.00
CA ALA A 157 -30.07 -10.50 -7.06
C ALA A 157 -30.34 -9.95 -8.49
N GLY A 158 -29.69 -10.51 -9.52
CA GLY A 158 -29.83 -10.09 -10.92
C GLY A 158 -28.97 -8.88 -11.30
N GLY A 159 -28.06 -8.41 -10.42
CA GLY A 159 -27.12 -7.34 -10.71
C GLY A 159 -25.88 -7.84 -11.46
N ARG A 160 -25.07 -6.91 -11.94
CA ARG A 160 -23.78 -7.18 -12.58
C ARG A 160 -22.66 -6.52 -11.78
N TYR A 161 -21.85 -7.32 -11.06
CA TYR A 161 -20.80 -6.79 -10.20
C TYR A 161 -19.58 -6.28 -10.96
N TYR A 162 -19.17 -6.96 -12.02
CA TYR A 162 -18.04 -6.53 -12.85
C TYR A 162 -18.50 -5.79 -14.10
N PRO A 163 -17.76 -4.76 -14.59
CA PRO A 163 -16.48 -4.30 -14.06
C PRO A 163 -16.63 -3.47 -12.77
N LYS A 164 -15.52 -3.37 -12.02
CA LYS A 164 -15.38 -2.48 -10.86
C LYS A 164 -14.07 -1.69 -10.95
N LEU A 165 -13.93 -0.59 -10.24
CA LEU A 165 -12.67 0.15 -10.11
C LEU A 165 -11.92 -0.28 -8.86
N GLN A 166 -10.60 -0.49 -8.99
CA GLN A 166 -9.70 -0.87 -7.92
C GLN A 166 -8.53 0.11 -7.82
N CYS A 167 -8.46 0.87 -6.73
CA CYS A 167 -7.37 1.78 -6.41
C CYS A 167 -6.44 1.08 -5.40
N SER A 168 -5.37 0.50 -5.89
CA SER A 168 -4.44 -0.31 -5.08
C SER A 168 -3.11 -0.49 -5.80
N VAL A 169 -2.13 -1.01 -5.07
CA VAL A 169 -0.93 -1.58 -5.68
C VAL A 169 -1.27 -2.98 -6.19
N PRO A 170 -1.11 -3.29 -7.48
CA PRO A 170 -1.43 -4.61 -8.01
C PRO A 170 -0.69 -5.73 -7.31
N PHE A 171 -1.40 -6.80 -6.96
CA PHE A 171 -0.87 -8.03 -6.37
C PHE A 171 -0.11 -7.83 -5.05
N THR A 172 -0.35 -6.70 -4.36
CA THR A 172 0.48 -6.26 -3.24
C THR A 172 -0.36 -5.69 -2.10
N PRO A 173 -0.51 -6.42 -0.97
CA PRO A 173 -1.26 -5.95 0.19
C PRO A 173 -0.40 -5.05 1.09
N ALA A 174 0.25 -4.04 0.54
CA ALA A 174 1.04 -3.06 1.29
C ALA A 174 0.23 -1.84 1.64
N THR A 175 0.34 -1.39 2.89
CA THR A 175 -0.23 -0.13 3.36
C THR A 175 0.53 1.06 2.77
N GLY A 176 -0.18 2.10 2.36
CA GLY A 176 0.45 3.31 1.84
C GLY A 176 -0.56 4.30 1.25
N PRO A 177 -0.09 5.44 0.74
CA PRO A 177 -0.98 6.42 0.13
C PRO A 177 -1.66 5.84 -1.12
N ARG A 178 -2.90 6.24 -1.32
CA ARG A 178 -3.70 5.93 -2.52
C ARG A 178 -4.16 7.19 -3.24
N LEU A 179 -4.24 8.30 -2.51
CA LEU A 179 -4.38 9.63 -3.06
C LEU A 179 -2.97 10.26 -3.04
N LEU A 180 -2.22 10.09 -4.14
CA LEU A 180 -0.85 10.60 -4.26
C LEU A 180 -0.91 12.10 -4.55
N LEU A 181 -0.35 12.92 -3.67
CA LEU A 181 -0.47 14.38 -3.75
C LEU A 181 0.90 15.03 -3.67
N ARG A 182 1.15 16.05 -4.51
CA ARG A 182 2.33 16.88 -4.36
C ARG A 182 2.37 17.52 -2.97
N GLY A 183 3.58 17.79 -2.48
CA GLY A 183 3.79 18.42 -1.17
C GLY A 183 3.33 19.88 -1.08
N ASP A 184 3.26 20.58 -2.21
CA ASP A 184 3.02 22.03 -2.32
C ASP A 184 1.58 22.40 -2.72
N VAL A 185 0.59 21.53 -2.42
CA VAL A 185 -0.81 21.75 -2.79
C VAL A 185 -1.75 21.74 -1.59
N ASP A 186 -2.94 22.32 -1.75
CA ASP A 186 -4.03 22.15 -0.79
C ASP A 186 -4.51 20.68 -0.82
N ARG A 187 -4.08 19.92 0.18
CA ARG A 187 -4.34 18.47 0.27
C ARG A 187 -5.82 18.14 0.36
N ASP A 188 -6.59 18.94 1.10
CA ASP A 188 -8.03 18.68 1.29
C ASP A 188 -8.78 18.94 -0.01
N GLN A 189 -8.47 20.04 -0.70
CA GLN A 189 -9.09 20.38 -1.98
C GLN A 189 -8.79 19.33 -3.07
N ILE A 190 -7.52 18.92 -3.21
CA ILE A 190 -7.13 17.95 -4.24
C ILE A 190 -7.68 16.55 -3.90
N SER A 191 -7.65 16.15 -2.61
CA SER A 191 -8.24 14.86 -2.19
C SER A 191 -9.75 14.80 -2.45
N ALA A 192 -10.47 15.89 -2.19
CA ALA A 192 -11.90 16.00 -2.49
C ALA A 192 -12.19 15.88 -4.00
N ALA A 193 -11.38 16.55 -4.81
CA ALA A 193 -11.48 16.46 -6.27
C ALA A 193 -11.23 15.04 -6.77
N LEU A 194 -10.18 14.37 -6.28
CA LEU A 194 -9.87 12.98 -6.63
C LEU A 194 -10.96 12.01 -6.18
N ALA A 195 -11.50 12.15 -4.96
CA ALA A 195 -12.59 11.31 -4.47
C ALA A 195 -13.86 11.45 -5.35
N SER A 196 -14.23 12.68 -5.70
CA SER A 196 -15.34 12.96 -6.62
C SER A 196 -15.06 12.44 -8.03
N GLY A 197 -13.82 12.57 -8.50
CA GLY A 197 -13.36 12.05 -9.77
C GLY A 197 -13.43 10.53 -9.88
N LEU A 198 -13.13 9.80 -8.80
CA LEU A 198 -13.30 8.35 -8.76
C LEU A 198 -14.76 7.93 -8.91
N ILE A 199 -15.70 8.66 -8.30
CA ILE A 199 -17.14 8.41 -8.44
C ILE A 199 -17.57 8.66 -9.90
N ALA A 200 -17.16 9.80 -10.48
CA ALA A 200 -17.44 10.09 -11.88
C ALA A 200 -16.83 9.07 -12.85
N LEU A 201 -15.60 8.62 -12.58
CA LEU A 201 -14.93 7.57 -13.36
C LEU A 201 -15.69 6.23 -13.27
N CYS A 202 -16.25 5.91 -12.09
CA CYS A 202 -17.09 4.74 -11.88
C CYS A 202 -18.34 4.79 -12.79
N GLU A 203 -19.03 5.91 -12.83
CA GLU A 203 -20.22 6.12 -13.66
C GLU A 203 -19.90 6.02 -15.16
N ILE A 204 -18.87 6.74 -15.62
CA ILE A 204 -18.44 6.74 -17.03
C ILE A 204 -18.00 5.34 -17.48
N SER A 205 -17.31 4.60 -16.62
CA SER A 205 -16.85 3.24 -16.88
C SER A 205 -17.96 2.20 -16.74
N ARG A 206 -19.17 2.59 -16.31
CA ARG A 206 -20.27 1.69 -15.95
C ARG A 206 -19.82 0.60 -14.97
N ALA A 207 -18.94 0.97 -14.06
CA ALA A 207 -18.45 0.08 -13.01
C ALA A 207 -19.47 0.03 -11.86
N SER A 208 -19.57 -1.12 -11.18
CA SER A 208 -20.48 -1.31 -10.05
C SER A 208 -20.02 -0.59 -8.78
N SER A 209 -18.72 -0.34 -8.67
CA SER A 209 -18.12 0.12 -7.42
C SER A 209 -16.70 0.66 -7.64
N VAL A 210 -16.20 1.37 -6.61
CA VAL A 210 -14.79 1.76 -6.45
C VAL A 210 -14.26 1.22 -5.13
N HIS A 211 -13.14 0.53 -5.17
CA HIS A 211 -12.46 -0.01 -4.00
C HIS A 211 -11.09 0.64 -3.84
N VAL A 212 -10.87 1.33 -2.73
CA VAL A 212 -9.57 1.90 -2.34
C VAL A 212 -9.06 1.06 -1.18
N THR A 213 -8.04 0.21 -1.42
CA THR A 213 -7.60 -0.80 -0.46
C THR A 213 -6.22 -0.51 0.09
N PHE A 214 -5.98 -0.84 1.37
CA PHE A 214 -4.73 -0.59 2.10
C PHE A 214 -4.30 0.88 2.10
N ALA A 215 -5.28 1.79 2.19
CA ALA A 215 -5.06 3.23 2.28
C ALA A 215 -4.52 3.63 3.66
N ARG A 216 -3.98 4.83 3.76
CA ARG A 216 -3.68 5.46 5.06
C ARG A 216 -4.98 5.83 5.79
N GLU A 217 -4.97 5.83 7.11
CA GLU A 217 -6.15 6.16 7.92
C GLU A 217 -6.72 7.55 7.60
N GLN A 218 -5.86 8.54 7.35
CA GLN A 218 -6.30 9.89 6.96
C GLN A 218 -7.09 9.88 5.65
N GLU A 219 -6.61 9.18 4.62
CA GLU A 219 -7.31 9.02 3.35
C GLU A 219 -8.66 8.29 3.51
N TRP A 220 -8.67 7.25 4.35
CA TRP A 220 -9.88 6.51 4.69
C TRP A 220 -10.94 7.42 5.34
N LYS A 221 -10.53 8.35 6.23
CA LYS A 221 -11.42 9.37 6.81
C LYS A 221 -11.89 10.39 5.77
N ILE A 222 -11.01 10.82 4.85
CA ILE A 222 -11.37 11.74 3.76
C ILE A 222 -12.40 11.07 2.84
N LEU A 223 -12.12 9.86 2.35
CA LEU A 223 -13.02 9.12 1.45
C LEU A 223 -14.40 8.89 2.07
N ALA A 224 -14.48 8.65 3.39
CA ALA A 224 -15.75 8.52 4.09
C ALA A 224 -16.62 9.78 3.99
N ARG A 225 -16.02 10.98 4.07
CA ARG A 225 -16.74 12.27 3.89
C ARG A 225 -17.31 12.43 2.47
N HIS A 226 -16.74 11.68 1.50
CA HIS A 226 -17.18 11.66 0.11
C HIS A 226 -18.07 10.44 -0.24
N GLY A 227 -18.67 9.80 0.76
CA GLY A 227 -19.66 8.73 0.57
C GLY A 227 -19.09 7.34 0.35
N PHE A 228 -17.82 7.12 0.59
CA PHE A 228 -17.24 5.78 0.62
C PHE A 228 -17.54 5.08 1.94
N LEU A 229 -17.92 3.82 1.86
CA LEU A 229 -18.12 2.96 3.02
C LEU A 229 -16.75 2.53 3.59
N GLN A 230 -16.63 2.57 4.90
CA GLN A 230 -15.40 2.27 5.61
C GLN A 230 -15.29 0.79 5.96
N ARG A 231 -14.15 0.16 5.64
CA ARG A 231 -13.80 -1.20 6.01
C ARG A 231 -12.46 -1.22 6.74
N THR A 232 -12.33 -2.09 7.75
CA THR A 232 -11.06 -2.40 8.41
C THR A 232 -10.79 -3.89 8.34
N ASP A 233 -9.51 -4.26 8.31
CA ASP A 233 -9.02 -5.62 8.40
C ASP A 233 -7.71 -5.63 9.19
N GLN A 234 -7.03 -6.75 9.31
CA GLN A 234 -5.80 -6.88 10.07
C GLN A 234 -4.67 -7.46 9.24
N GLN A 235 -3.47 -6.92 9.48
CA GLN A 235 -2.19 -7.50 9.11
C GLN A 235 -1.32 -7.68 10.36
N PHE A 236 -0.14 -8.28 10.20
CA PHE A 236 0.81 -8.46 11.28
C PHE A 236 2.11 -7.75 10.91
N HIS A 237 2.46 -6.73 11.71
CA HIS A 237 3.68 -5.95 11.53
C HIS A 237 4.61 -6.13 12.73
N TRP A 238 5.91 -6.22 12.47
CA TRP A 238 6.92 -6.10 13.50
C TRP A 238 7.37 -4.63 13.58
N ARG A 239 7.56 -4.12 14.80
CA ARG A 239 8.03 -2.76 15.06
C ARG A 239 9.37 -2.76 15.74
N ASN A 240 10.29 -1.96 15.23
CA ASN A 240 11.58 -1.71 15.87
C ASN A 240 11.40 -0.69 17.00
N GLN A 241 11.66 -1.13 18.23
CA GLN A 241 11.61 -0.28 19.43
C GLN A 241 13.00 0.28 19.78
N GLY A 242 13.85 0.53 18.79
CA GLY A 242 15.22 1.01 19.00
C GLY A 242 16.22 -0.12 19.23
N PHE A 243 15.91 -1.34 18.80
CA PHE A 243 16.81 -2.48 18.92
C PHE A 243 18.07 -2.26 18.10
N SER A 244 19.24 -2.53 18.71
CA SER A 244 20.55 -2.49 18.04
C SER A 244 20.95 -3.86 17.50
N THR A 245 20.44 -4.93 18.11
CA THR A 245 20.73 -6.32 17.75
C THR A 245 19.45 -7.16 17.77
N PHE A 246 19.48 -8.31 17.09
CA PHE A 246 18.39 -9.30 17.16
C PHE A 246 18.23 -9.88 18.59
N ASP A 247 19.31 -9.98 19.36
CA ASP A 247 19.24 -10.44 20.76
C ASP A 247 18.55 -9.40 21.67
N ASP A 248 18.63 -8.09 21.38
CA ASP A 248 17.84 -7.06 22.09
C ASP A 248 16.36 -7.30 21.87
N PHE A 249 15.94 -7.54 20.62
CA PHE A 249 14.56 -7.93 20.32
C PHE A 249 14.16 -9.21 21.07
N LEU A 250 14.99 -10.25 21.02
CA LEU A 250 14.71 -11.51 21.74
C LEU A 250 14.58 -11.29 23.25
N ALA A 251 15.30 -10.32 23.82
CA ALA A 251 15.21 -10.01 25.23
C ALA A 251 13.85 -9.47 25.67
N THR A 252 13.07 -8.88 24.78
CA THR A 252 11.70 -8.42 25.07
C THR A 252 10.68 -9.56 25.12
N LEU A 253 11.01 -10.72 24.54
CA LEU A 253 10.10 -11.86 24.48
C LEU A 253 10.12 -12.66 25.79
N ASN A 254 9.02 -13.33 26.10
CA ASN A 254 8.99 -14.31 27.18
C ASN A 254 9.93 -15.50 26.86
N SER A 255 10.36 -16.23 27.89
CA SER A 255 11.39 -17.26 27.79
C SER A 255 11.03 -18.39 26.81
N ARG A 256 9.75 -18.75 26.71
CA ARG A 256 9.25 -19.80 25.81
C ARG A 256 9.47 -19.42 24.36
N HIS A 257 8.99 -18.22 23.93
CA HIS A 257 9.13 -17.75 22.56
C HIS A 257 10.58 -17.47 22.18
N ARG A 258 11.36 -16.86 23.07
CA ARG A 258 12.80 -16.66 22.86
C ARG A 258 13.56 -17.96 22.61
N LYS A 259 13.31 -18.99 23.43
CA LYS A 259 13.94 -20.32 23.23
C LYS A 259 13.49 -20.98 21.93
N ALA A 260 12.20 -20.85 21.58
CA ALA A 260 11.64 -21.40 20.34
C ALA A 260 12.30 -20.76 19.12
N ILE A 261 12.40 -19.41 19.06
CA ILE A 261 13.03 -18.70 17.94
C ILE A 261 14.51 -19.08 17.80
N LYS A 262 15.28 -19.11 18.91
CA LYS A 262 16.69 -19.53 18.86
C LYS A 262 16.86 -20.97 18.34
N ARG A 263 15.94 -21.86 18.69
CA ARG A 263 15.91 -23.23 18.18
C ARG A 263 15.57 -23.26 16.69
N GLU A 264 14.51 -22.57 16.27
CA GLU A 264 14.07 -22.53 14.88
C GLU A 264 15.16 -21.99 13.94
N ARG A 265 15.84 -20.90 14.33
CA ARG A 265 16.96 -20.34 13.56
C ARG A 265 18.14 -21.33 13.42
N ARG A 266 18.50 -22.01 14.51
CA ARG A 266 19.56 -23.01 14.48
C ARG A 266 19.19 -24.21 13.60
N GLU A 267 17.97 -24.73 13.72
CA GLU A 267 17.52 -25.87 12.96
C GLU A 267 17.33 -25.56 11.46
N ALA A 268 16.90 -24.34 11.13
CA ALA A 268 16.79 -23.89 9.74
C ALA A 268 18.13 -23.92 8.98
N LEU A 269 19.25 -23.73 9.69
CA LEU A 269 20.61 -23.69 9.11
C LEU A 269 21.38 -25.00 9.32
N ALA A 270 20.83 -25.99 10.01
CA ALA A 270 21.55 -27.21 10.42
C ALA A 270 22.07 -28.06 9.24
N ALA A 271 21.40 -27.98 8.05
CA ALA A 271 21.79 -28.74 6.87
C ALA A 271 22.90 -28.05 6.02
N GLY A 272 23.73 -27.21 6.61
CA GLY A 272 24.76 -26.43 5.89
C GLY A 272 24.18 -25.31 5.04
N ILE A 273 22.99 -24.82 5.37
CA ILE A 273 22.34 -23.71 4.68
C ILE A 273 22.94 -22.39 5.13
N THR A 274 23.25 -21.52 4.16
CA THR A 274 23.68 -20.13 4.39
C THR A 274 22.65 -19.16 3.86
N ILE A 275 22.51 -18.00 4.53
CA ILE A 275 21.58 -16.95 4.11
C ILE A 275 22.38 -15.77 3.56
N HIS A 276 21.88 -15.19 2.48
CA HIS A 276 22.49 -14.07 1.78
C HIS A 276 21.46 -12.95 1.54
N TRP A 277 21.85 -11.72 1.86
CA TRP A 277 21.10 -10.51 1.49
C TRP A 277 21.67 -9.96 0.19
N LEU A 278 20.86 -9.95 -0.84
CA LEU A 278 21.27 -9.43 -2.15
C LEU A 278 20.48 -8.16 -2.45
N ILE A 279 21.21 -7.08 -2.81
CA ILE A 279 20.65 -5.75 -3.11
C ILE A 279 21.42 -5.15 -4.28
N GLY A 280 20.75 -4.38 -5.12
CA GLY A 280 21.40 -3.66 -6.21
C GLY A 280 22.06 -4.59 -7.21
N LYS A 281 23.35 -4.39 -7.46
CA LYS A 281 24.15 -5.17 -8.44
C LYS A 281 24.34 -6.64 -8.09
N ASP A 282 24.09 -7.03 -6.83
CA ASP A 282 24.24 -8.43 -6.41
C ASP A 282 23.05 -9.28 -6.90
N ILE A 283 21.96 -8.63 -7.34
CA ILE A 283 20.79 -9.29 -7.92
C ILE A 283 21.00 -9.39 -9.44
N THR A 284 21.67 -10.44 -9.89
CA THR A 284 21.89 -10.72 -11.31
C THR A 284 20.69 -11.41 -11.95
N GLU A 285 20.66 -11.54 -13.28
CA GLU A 285 19.58 -12.26 -13.97
C GLU A 285 19.51 -13.74 -13.56
N GLU A 286 20.64 -14.39 -13.28
CA GLU A 286 20.69 -15.77 -12.77
C GLU A 286 20.06 -15.88 -11.37
N VAL A 287 20.23 -14.86 -10.52
CA VAL A 287 19.57 -14.79 -9.21
C VAL A 287 18.07 -14.61 -9.40
N TRP A 288 17.65 -13.77 -10.34
CA TRP A 288 16.23 -13.62 -10.68
C TRP A 288 15.62 -14.92 -11.23
N ASP A 289 16.34 -15.68 -12.06
CA ASP A 289 15.89 -16.98 -12.54
C ASP A 289 15.65 -17.97 -11.40
N ALA A 290 16.60 -18.05 -10.46
CA ALA A 290 16.45 -18.89 -9.27
C ALA A 290 15.27 -18.47 -8.42
N PHE A 291 15.14 -17.16 -8.12
CA PHE A 291 14.01 -16.66 -7.32
C PHE A 291 12.67 -16.88 -8.04
N PHE A 292 12.62 -16.66 -9.36
CA PHE A 292 11.39 -16.89 -10.14
C PHE A 292 10.96 -18.35 -10.12
N ALA A 293 11.90 -19.29 -10.17
CA ALA A 293 11.60 -20.72 -10.02
C ALA A 293 10.94 -21.01 -8.65
N PHE A 294 11.43 -20.39 -7.56
CA PHE A 294 10.83 -20.54 -6.22
C PHE A 294 9.44 -19.90 -6.16
N TYR A 295 9.28 -18.73 -6.75
CA TYR A 295 8.00 -18.02 -6.83
C TYR A 295 6.94 -18.85 -7.56
N MET A 296 7.31 -19.45 -8.69
CA MET A 296 6.42 -20.31 -9.49
C MET A 296 6.02 -21.57 -8.72
N GLU A 297 6.98 -22.25 -8.08
CA GLU A 297 6.72 -23.46 -7.29
C GLU A 297 5.73 -23.22 -6.15
N THR A 298 5.93 -22.15 -5.37
CA THR A 298 5.02 -21.82 -4.26
C THR A 298 3.67 -21.30 -4.77
N GLY A 299 3.67 -20.52 -5.83
CA GLY A 299 2.44 -19.96 -6.42
C GLY A 299 1.53 -21.02 -7.01
N SER A 300 2.09 -21.98 -7.73
CA SER A 300 1.33 -23.09 -8.34
C SER A 300 0.65 -23.96 -7.31
N ARG A 301 1.31 -24.24 -6.17
CA ARG A 301 0.73 -25.02 -5.07
C ARG A 301 -0.40 -24.31 -4.31
N LYS A 302 -0.31 -22.98 -4.15
CA LYS A 302 -1.25 -22.22 -3.29
C LYS A 302 -2.40 -21.58 -4.06
N TRP A 303 -2.13 -21.03 -5.26
CA TRP A 303 -3.03 -20.11 -5.94
C TRP A 303 -3.35 -20.51 -7.39
N GLY A 304 -2.80 -21.63 -7.88
CA GLY A 304 -2.94 -22.14 -9.23
C GLY A 304 -2.00 -21.45 -10.22
N ARG A 305 -2.10 -20.14 -10.41
CA ARG A 305 -1.22 -19.38 -11.33
C ARG A 305 -0.70 -18.11 -10.65
N PRO A 306 0.62 -17.92 -10.55
CA PRO A 306 1.22 -16.69 -10.08
C PRO A 306 0.86 -15.47 -10.94
N TYR A 307 0.71 -14.31 -10.31
CA TYR A 307 0.31 -13.07 -11.01
C TYR A 307 1.45 -12.38 -11.75
N LEU A 308 2.67 -12.42 -11.19
CA LEU A 308 3.85 -11.78 -11.74
C LEU A 308 4.60 -12.75 -12.66
N ASN A 309 5.11 -12.24 -13.76
CA ASN A 309 5.93 -13.03 -14.70
C ASN A 309 7.42 -12.71 -14.56
N ARG A 310 8.28 -13.47 -15.24
CA ARG A 310 9.73 -13.31 -15.15
C ARG A 310 10.20 -11.92 -15.57
N LYS A 311 9.56 -11.34 -16.60
CA LYS A 311 9.88 -10.00 -17.12
C LYS A 311 9.69 -8.91 -16.04
N PHE A 312 8.69 -9.04 -15.18
CA PHE A 312 8.49 -8.09 -14.08
C PHE A 312 9.72 -8.01 -13.18
N PHE A 313 10.34 -9.15 -12.85
CA PHE A 313 11.51 -9.18 -11.97
C PHE A 313 12.74 -8.54 -12.62
N SER A 314 12.98 -8.74 -13.94
CA SER A 314 14.02 -7.99 -14.64
C SER A 314 13.77 -6.48 -14.61
N LEU A 315 12.53 -6.04 -14.90
CA LEU A 315 12.21 -4.62 -14.94
C LEU A 315 12.40 -3.91 -13.59
N ILE A 316 12.01 -4.54 -12.46
CA ILE A 316 12.30 -3.97 -11.14
C ILE A 316 13.79 -4.06 -10.79
N GLY A 317 14.50 -5.07 -11.27
CA GLY A 317 15.96 -5.17 -11.15
C GLY A 317 16.68 -4.02 -11.85
N GLU A 318 16.21 -3.61 -13.02
CA GLU A 318 16.75 -2.47 -13.78
C GLU A 318 16.40 -1.11 -13.14
N SER A 319 15.13 -0.91 -12.76
CA SER A 319 14.62 0.41 -12.38
C SER A 319 14.62 0.69 -10.87
N MET A 320 14.60 -0.36 -10.01
CA MET A 320 14.43 -0.28 -8.56
C MET A 320 15.42 -1.16 -7.78
N SER A 321 16.56 -1.52 -8.36
CA SER A 321 17.48 -2.51 -7.76
C SER A 321 17.89 -2.18 -6.31
N ARG A 322 18.02 -0.90 -5.96
CA ARG A 322 18.37 -0.45 -4.59
C ARG A 322 17.22 -0.56 -3.59
N ASP A 323 16.01 -0.65 -4.10
CA ASP A 323 14.78 -0.72 -3.30
C ASP A 323 14.29 -2.17 -3.15
N VAL A 324 15.04 -3.14 -3.66
CA VAL A 324 14.75 -4.57 -3.56
C VAL A 324 15.80 -5.27 -2.71
N LEU A 325 15.32 -6.06 -1.76
CA LEU A 325 16.12 -7.02 -0.99
C LEU A 325 15.65 -8.44 -1.31
N LEU A 326 16.52 -9.26 -1.87
CA LEU A 326 16.34 -10.71 -1.91
C LEU A 326 17.05 -11.34 -0.72
N VAL A 327 16.30 -12.02 0.14
CA VAL A 327 16.84 -12.90 1.17
C VAL A 327 16.89 -14.30 0.58
N MET A 328 18.08 -14.77 0.25
CA MET A 328 18.31 -16.02 -0.47
C MET A 328 19.01 -17.06 0.40
N ALA A 329 18.49 -18.27 0.41
CA ALA A 329 19.10 -19.42 1.09
C ALA A 329 19.88 -20.28 0.10
N ARG A 330 21.11 -20.69 0.48
CA ARG A 330 22.05 -21.47 -0.34
C ARG A 330 22.50 -22.71 0.39
N ARG A 331 22.53 -23.85 -0.30
CA ARG A 331 23.08 -25.10 0.15
C ARG A 331 23.90 -25.74 -0.98
N ASP A 332 25.07 -26.32 -0.66
CA ASP A 332 25.92 -26.98 -1.65
C ASP A 332 26.16 -26.13 -2.91
N ASN A 333 26.41 -24.85 -2.73
CA ASN A 333 26.61 -23.85 -3.79
C ASN A 333 25.39 -23.58 -4.70
N ARG A 334 24.18 -24.04 -4.34
CA ARG A 334 22.94 -23.86 -5.09
C ARG A 334 21.92 -23.05 -4.29
N TRP A 335 21.21 -22.14 -4.96
CA TRP A 335 20.06 -21.46 -4.39
C TRP A 335 18.90 -22.43 -4.20
N ILE A 336 18.32 -22.50 -3.00
CA ILE A 336 17.26 -23.47 -2.64
C ILE A 336 15.96 -22.82 -2.22
N ALA A 337 16.01 -21.58 -1.75
CA ALA A 337 14.84 -20.82 -1.30
C ALA A 337 15.14 -19.32 -1.35
N GLY A 338 14.08 -18.50 -1.34
CA GLY A 338 14.23 -17.06 -1.27
C GLY A 338 12.95 -16.31 -0.95
N ALA A 339 13.10 -15.09 -0.44
CA ALA A 339 12.03 -14.13 -0.24
C ALA A 339 12.42 -12.77 -0.82
N ILE A 340 11.48 -12.15 -1.53
CA ILE A 340 11.61 -10.77 -1.99
C ILE A 340 10.97 -9.81 -0.99
N ASN A 341 11.71 -8.76 -0.67
CA ASN A 341 11.25 -7.64 0.13
C ASN A 341 11.52 -6.34 -0.62
N PHE A 342 10.73 -5.30 -0.31
CA PHE A 342 10.94 -3.95 -0.85
C PHE A 342 11.29 -3.00 0.29
N ILE A 343 12.26 -2.12 0.05
CA ILE A 343 12.83 -1.23 1.05
C ILE A 343 12.22 0.16 0.89
N GLY A 344 11.42 0.59 1.86
CA GLY A 344 10.95 1.98 1.99
C GLY A 344 11.89 2.81 2.87
N SER A 345 11.49 4.07 3.14
CA SER A 345 12.27 4.94 4.03
C SER A 345 12.34 4.43 5.47
N ASP A 346 11.24 3.87 5.97
CA ASP A 346 11.08 3.40 7.35
C ASP A 346 10.54 1.97 7.44
N THR A 347 10.11 1.37 6.34
CA THR A 347 9.40 0.10 6.31
C THR A 347 10.05 -0.89 5.35
N LEU A 348 10.27 -2.11 5.80
CA LEU A 348 10.58 -3.27 4.96
C LEU A 348 9.30 -4.04 4.64
N PHE A 349 8.98 -4.14 3.37
CA PHE A 349 7.78 -4.82 2.90
C PHE A 349 8.11 -6.24 2.40
N GLY A 350 7.90 -7.24 3.22
CA GLY A 350 8.04 -8.66 2.81
C GLY A 350 6.91 -9.07 1.86
N ARG A 351 7.26 -9.72 0.74
CA ARG A 351 6.27 -10.09 -0.28
C ARG A 351 6.22 -11.58 -0.56
N ASN A 352 6.85 -12.01 -1.61
CA ASN A 352 6.75 -13.37 -2.10
C ASN A 352 7.90 -14.24 -1.56
N TRP A 353 7.57 -15.45 -1.22
CA TRP A 353 8.48 -16.49 -0.77
C TRP A 353 8.30 -17.72 -1.65
N GLY A 354 9.42 -18.44 -1.86
CA GLY A 354 9.36 -19.78 -2.43
C GLY A 354 10.60 -20.60 -2.12
N ALA A 355 10.51 -21.90 -2.36
CA ALA A 355 11.58 -22.86 -2.12
C ALA A 355 11.42 -24.07 -3.05
N VAL A 356 12.55 -24.63 -3.50
CA VAL A 356 12.62 -25.90 -4.24
C VAL A 356 13.04 -27.08 -3.35
N GLU A 357 13.49 -26.78 -2.13
CA GLU A 357 13.78 -27.78 -1.10
C GLU A 357 12.99 -27.47 0.16
N HIS A 358 12.54 -28.52 0.85
CA HIS A 358 11.83 -28.39 2.12
C HIS A 358 12.78 -28.63 3.29
N HIS A 359 13.01 -27.58 4.09
CA HIS A 359 13.78 -27.66 5.34
C HIS A 359 12.95 -27.12 6.50
N PRO A 360 13.02 -27.77 7.70
CA PRO A 360 12.31 -27.30 8.89
C PRO A 360 12.66 -25.83 9.19
N PHE A 361 11.64 -24.99 9.44
CA PHE A 361 11.75 -23.59 9.82
C PHE A 361 12.44 -22.64 8.81
N LEU A 362 12.92 -23.12 7.65
CA LEU A 362 13.59 -22.28 6.66
C LEU A 362 12.70 -21.12 6.19
N HIS A 363 11.39 -21.37 6.03
CA HIS A 363 10.42 -20.32 5.75
C HIS A 363 10.42 -19.21 6.80
N PHE A 364 10.49 -19.55 8.09
CA PHE A 364 10.50 -18.57 9.17
C PHE A 364 11.83 -17.80 9.22
N GLU A 365 12.94 -18.50 9.00
CA GLU A 365 14.25 -17.87 8.93
C GLU A 365 14.30 -16.83 7.83
N VAL A 366 13.96 -17.21 6.60
CA VAL A 366 14.10 -16.35 5.40
C VAL A 366 13.06 -15.21 5.39
N CYS A 367 11.81 -15.48 5.79
CA CYS A 367 10.73 -14.50 5.65
C CYS A 367 10.55 -13.58 6.86
N TYR A 368 10.92 -14.03 8.06
CA TYR A 368 10.62 -13.27 9.29
C TYR A 368 11.88 -12.88 10.05
N TYR A 369 12.74 -13.83 10.37
CA TYR A 369 13.92 -13.52 11.20
C TYR A 369 14.94 -12.68 10.46
N GLN A 370 15.21 -13.00 9.21
CA GLN A 370 16.11 -12.22 8.37
C GLN A 370 15.55 -10.83 8.03
N ALA A 371 14.22 -10.71 7.88
CA ALA A 371 13.58 -9.42 7.68
C ALA A 371 13.71 -8.51 8.93
N ILE A 372 13.57 -9.08 10.14
CA ILE A 372 13.80 -8.37 11.40
C ILE A 372 15.28 -7.98 11.53
N ASP A 373 16.20 -8.91 11.28
CA ASP A 373 17.66 -8.65 11.33
C ASP A 373 18.03 -7.51 10.37
N PHE A 374 17.53 -7.56 9.15
CA PHE A 374 17.75 -6.51 8.15
C PHE A 374 17.18 -5.16 8.59
N ALA A 375 15.95 -5.15 9.12
CA ALA A 375 15.32 -3.93 9.60
C ALA A 375 16.08 -3.31 10.78
N ILE A 376 16.58 -4.11 11.71
CA ILE A 376 17.45 -3.65 12.80
C ILE A 376 18.74 -3.06 12.21
N HIS A 377 19.43 -3.80 11.33
CA HIS A 377 20.67 -3.37 10.68
C HIS A 377 20.53 -2.04 9.94
N ARG A 378 19.42 -1.85 9.22
CA ARG A 378 19.12 -0.64 8.45
C ARG A 378 18.35 0.43 9.26
N ARG A 379 18.10 0.18 10.55
CA ARG A 379 17.31 1.05 11.44
C ARG A 379 15.91 1.39 10.90
N LEU A 380 15.29 0.43 10.19
CA LEU A 380 13.91 0.58 9.74
C LEU A 380 12.95 0.40 10.92
N ALA A 381 11.87 1.18 10.92
CA ALA A 381 10.89 1.19 12.02
C ALA A 381 9.92 0.00 11.97
N VAL A 382 9.60 -0.49 10.76
CA VAL A 382 8.53 -1.47 10.56
C VAL A 382 8.95 -2.58 9.60
N VAL A 383 8.49 -3.82 9.87
CA VAL A 383 8.46 -4.90 8.87
C VAL A 383 7.01 -5.31 8.63
N GLU A 384 6.52 -5.12 7.41
CA GLU A 384 5.25 -5.66 6.92
C GLU A 384 5.47 -7.03 6.29
N ALA A 385 4.92 -8.10 6.89
CA ALA A 385 5.17 -9.47 6.43
C ALA A 385 4.01 -10.07 5.60
N GLY A 386 3.20 -9.23 4.92
CA GLY A 386 2.06 -9.63 4.09
C GLY A 386 0.78 -9.92 4.87
N ALA A 387 -0.30 -10.28 4.15
CA ALA A 387 -1.69 -10.21 4.63
C ALA A 387 -2.10 -11.31 5.62
N GLN A 388 -1.47 -12.49 5.67
CA GLN A 388 -1.98 -13.64 6.41
C GLN A 388 -0.95 -14.25 7.36
N GLY A 389 -1.42 -14.92 8.42
CA GLY A 389 -0.63 -15.83 9.24
C GLY A 389 -0.52 -15.45 10.71
N GLU A 390 -1.43 -15.99 11.54
CA GLU A 390 -1.39 -15.89 13.00
C GLU A 390 -0.08 -16.42 13.62
N HIS A 391 0.61 -17.35 12.91
CA HIS A 391 1.94 -17.83 13.33
C HIS A 391 3.00 -16.71 13.41
N LYS A 392 2.76 -15.54 12.80
CA LYS A 392 3.60 -14.36 12.91
C LYS A 392 3.58 -13.76 14.31
N LEU A 393 2.44 -13.87 15.01
CA LEU A 393 2.29 -13.37 16.38
C LEU A 393 3.36 -13.97 17.31
N ALA A 394 3.55 -15.30 17.27
CA ALA A 394 4.56 -15.98 18.07
C ALA A 394 6.00 -15.50 17.79
N ARG A 395 6.23 -14.75 16.72
CA ARG A 395 7.53 -14.21 16.25
C ARG A 395 7.66 -12.70 16.42
N GLY A 396 6.75 -12.08 17.20
CA GLY A 396 6.81 -10.67 17.54
C GLY A 396 6.14 -9.73 16.55
N TYR A 397 5.45 -10.25 15.53
CA TYR A 397 4.62 -9.43 14.66
C TYR A 397 3.24 -9.23 15.30
N LEU A 398 2.88 -8.02 15.59
CA LEU A 398 1.61 -7.68 16.24
C LEU A 398 0.52 -7.33 15.22
N PRO A 399 -0.77 -7.54 15.57
CA PRO A 399 -1.88 -7.13 14.72
C PRO A 399 -1.88 -5.62 14.50
N GLN A 400 -1.98 -5.22 13.25
CA GLN A 400 -2.06 -3.84 12.79
C GLN A 400 -3.33 -3.67 11.94
N THR A 401 -4.16 -2.70 12.30
CA THR A 401 -5.36 -2.38 11.50
C THR A 401 -4.98 -1.87 10.12
N THR A 402 -5.65 -2.39 9.09
CA THR A 402 -5.59 -1.89 7.71
C THR A 402 -6.91 -1.25 7.32
N PHE A 403 -6.85 -0.30 6.42
CA PHE A 403 -7.98 0.54 6.05
C PHE A 403 -8.31 0.40 4.56
N SER A 404 -9.61 0.22 4.27
CA SER A 404 -10.12 0.20 2.90
C SER A 404 -11.43 0.97 2.81
N ALA A 405 -11.67 1.62 1.69
CA ALA A 405 -12.88 2.42 1.46
C ALA A 405 -13.56 1.97 0.17
N HIS A 406 -14.89 1.87 0.18
CA HIS A 406 -15.67 1.30 -0.90
C HIS A 406 -16.84 2.20 -1.30
N TYR A 407 -16.85 2.68 -2.53
CA TYR A 407 -18.04 3.30 -3.11
C TYR A 407 -18.83 2.25 -3.91
N ILE A 408 -20.11 2.14 -3.65
CA ILE A 408 -21.02 1.20 -4.33
C ILE A 408 -22.07 2.02 -5.08
N ALA A 409 -22.17 1.81 -6.38
CA ALA A 409 -23.06 2.60 -7.22
C ALA A 409 -24.54 2.28 -6.95
N ASP A 410 -24.89 1.00 -6.84
CA ASP A 410 -26.27 0.57 -6.56
C ASP A 410 -26.69 0.90 -5.12
N PRO A 411 -27.76 1.66 -4.89
CA PRO A 411 -28.17 2.06 -3.54
C PRO A 411 -28.65 0.90 -2.65
N GLY A 412 -29.20 -0.16 -3.26
CA GLY A 412 -29.65 -1.35 -2.52
C GLY A 412 -28.48 -2.15 -1.99
N LEU A 413 -27.53 -2.46 -2.88
CA LEU A 413 -26.27 -3.13 -2.53
C LEU A 413 -25.47 -2.30 -1.53
N ARG A 414 -25.39 -0.97 -1.72
CA ARG A 414 -24.70 -0.05 -0.80
C ARG A 414 -25.24 -0.16 0.63
N ARG A 415 -26.56 -0.17 0.84
CA ARG A 415 -27.16 -0.32 2.18
C ARG A 415 -26.81 -1.65 2.80
N ALA A 416 -26.96 -2.75 2.06
CA ALA A 416 -26.63 -4.08 2.56
C ALA A 416 -25.15 -4.22 2.97
N ILE A 417 -24.23 -3.67 2.15
CA ILE A 417 -22.81 -3.67 2.46
C ILE A 417 -22.51 -2.75 3.66
N ALA A 418 -23.15 -1.59 3.78
CA ALA A 418 -22.94 -0.68 4.92
C ALA A 418 -23.30 -1.37 6.25
N ASP A 419 -24.42 -2.08 6.32
CA ASP A 419 -24.84 -2.84 7.51
C ASP A 419 -23.89 -4.00 7.82
N TYR A 420 -23.42 -4.69 6.79
CA TYR A 420 -22.39 -5.75 6.94
C TYR A 420 -21.09 -5.18 7.51
N LEU A 421 -20.56 -4.11 6.90
CA LEU A 421 -19.28 -3.50 7.29
C LEU A 421 -19.30 -2.92 8.70
N LYS A 422 -20.44 -2.45 9.20
CA LYS A 422 -20.57 -1.99 10.58
C LYS A 422 -20.28 -3.13 11.58
N ARG A 423 -20.80 -4.33 11.30
CA ARG A 423 -20.58 -5.51 12.13
C ARG A 423 -19.16 -6.06 11.98
N GLU A 424 -18.66 -6.12 10.73
CA GLU A 424 -17.30 -6.58 10.42
C GLU A 424 -16.25 -5.74 11.16
N ARG A 425 -16.35 -4.41 11.14
CA ARG A 425 -15.40 -3.53 11.85
C ARG A 425 -15.42 -3.77 13.38
N ALA A 426 -16.58 -3.97 13.97
CA ALA A 426 -16.67 -4.28 15.41
C ALA A 426 -15.98 -5.60 15.74
N TYR A 427 -16.19 -6.63 14.90
CA TYR A 427 -15.54 -7.93 15.04
C TYR A 427 -14.01 -7.83 14.89
N VAL A 428 -13.52 -7.16 13.82
CA VAL A 428 -12.07 -6.96 13.59
C VAL A 428 -11.41 -6.24 14.77
N ALA A 429 -12.04 -5.20 15.30
CA ALA A 429 -11.52 -4.47 16.44
C ALA A 429 -11.45 -5.34 17.72
N GLN A 430 -12.43 -6.21 17.94
CA GLN A 430 -12.42 -7.14 19.06
C GLN A 430 -11.34 -8.21 18.89
N ALA A 431 -11.30 -8.86 17.74
CA ALA A 431 -10.30 -9.89 17.43
C ALA A 431 -8.86 -9.34 17.54
N GLY A 432 -8.64 -8.09 17.13
CA GLY A 432 -7.33 -7.44 17.26
C GLY A 432 -6.90 -7.27 18.73
N ARG A 433 -7.81 -6.87 19.61
CA ARG A 433 -7.53 -6.77 21.06
C ARG A 433 -7.22 -8.15 21.66
N GLU A 434 -8.03 -9.15 21.33
CA GLU A 434 -7.82 -10.52 21.82
C GLU A 434 -6.46 -11.07 21.38
N LEU A 435 -6.04 -10.83 20.13
CA LEU A 435 -4.74 -11.27 19.64
C LEU A 435 -3.56 -10.58 20.35
N LEU A 436 -3.69 -9.32 20.77
CA LEU A 436 -2.66 -8.63 21.54
C LEU A 436 -2.41 -9.29 22.90
N ASP A 437 -3.45 -9.84 23.56
CA ASP A 437 -3.33 -10.54 24.84
C ASP A 437 -2.51 -11.84 24.71
N TYR A 438 -2.46 -12.45 23.52
CA TYR A 438 -1.64 -13.63 23.20
C TYR A 438 -0.25 -13.29 22.67
N GLY A 439 0.14 -12.02 22.71
CA GLY A 439 1.45 -11.55 22.25
C GLY A 439 2.62 -12.28 22.93
N PRO A 440 3.77 -12.40 22.25
CA PRO A 440 4.92 -13.17 22.76
C PRO A 440 5.77 -12.39 23.76
N PHE A 441 5.45 -11.13 24.03
CA PHE A 441 6.23 -10.22 24.87
C PHE A 441 6.06 -10.52 26.35
N ARG A 442 7.00 -10.05 27.17
CA ARG A 442 6.92 -10.14 28.62
C ARG A 442 5.80 -9.23 29.13
N LYS A 443 4.98 -9.72 30.06
CA LYS A 443 3.91 -8.92 30.67
C LYS A 443 4.42 -7.84 31.63
N ASP A 444 5.71 -7.94 32.07
CA ASP A 444 6.33 -7.02 33.00
C ASP A 444 7.06 -5.83 32.34
N ALA A 445 7.13 -5.78 31.01
CA ALA A 445 7.58 -4.60 30.27
C ALA A 445 6.39 -3.62 30.25
N GLY A 446 6.44 -2.67 31.15
CA GLY A 446 5.40 -1.70 31.40
C GLY A 446 4.71 -1.16 30.15
N GLU A 447 3.44 -0.83 30.36
CA GLU A 447 2.50 -0.15 29.49
C GLU A 447 3.15 0.43 28.24
N ALA A 448 2.93 -0.26 27.11
CA ALA A 448 3.20 0.33 25.82
C ALA A 448 2.08 1.31 25.48
N PRO A 449 2.40 2.50 24.99
CA PRO A 449 1.44 3.54 24.66
C PRO A 449 0.45 3.16 23.59
#